data_7b982fe9e03b4c7a09f2d92a76897e55
#
_entry.id   7b982fe9e03b4c7a09f2d92a76897e55
#
_cell.length_a   1.000
_cell.length_b   1.000
_cell.length_c   1.000
_cell.angle_alpha   90.00
_cell.angle_beta   90.00
_cell.angle_gamma   90.00
#
_symmetry.space_group_name_H-M   'P 1'
#
loop_
_entity.id
_entity.type
_entity.pdbx_description
1 polymer ?
#
loop_
_entity_poly.entity_id
_entity_poly.type
_entity_poly.pdbx_seq_one_letter_code
_entity_poly.pdbx_strand_id
1 'polypeptide(L)'
;YLEIIKPEYGSPVDNNTLLSTIDIFEKLLQLLHPFMPFITEEIWHLIRERTAHETIMTTRMPAAQAYDKEILEMFENTREIIGFIRNTRANNQISNKEKLSLSINSKSYRNTFDTVIIKLGNLTSIEMIDHKPEGVISLITKSGEYYITLGDMINHQEEIKKLEAELDYTKGFLES
;
A
#
# COMPACT_ATOMS: atom_id res chain seq x y z
N TYR A 1 4.28 6.44 1.25
CA TYR A 1 4.68 6.90 2.59
C TYR A 1 3.60 7.79 3.21
N LEU A 2 3.21 8.90 2.58
CA LEU A 2 2.22 9.85 3.13
C LEU A 2 0.87 9.17 3.45
N GLU A 3 0.38 8.29 2.61
CA GLU A 3 -0.86 7.52 2.84
C GLU A 3 -0.78 6.64 4.10
N ILE A 4 0.42 6.10 4.39
CA ILE A 4 0.65 5.25 5.56
C ILE A 4 0.60 6.06 6.84
N ILE A 5 1.31 7.20 6.87
CA ILE A 5 1.47 8.03 8.07
C ILE A 5 0.30 8.98 8.32
N LYS A 6 -0.53 9.26 7.30
CA LYS A 6 -1.68 10.15 7.44
C LYS A 6 -2.61 9.67 8.57
N PRO A 7 -2.88 10.49 9.58
CA PRO A 7 -3.79 10.11 10.67
C PRO A 7 -5.24 10.01 10.15
N GLU A 8 -6.13 9.47 10.97
CA GLU A 8 -7.56 9.56 10.73
C GLU A 8 -8.01 11.02 10.67
N TYR A 9 -9.09 11.27 9.92
CA TYR A 9 -9.60 12.63 9.77
C TYR A 9 -9.94 13.27 11.12
N GLY A 10 -9.40 14.47 11.36
CA GLY A 10 -9.58 15.19 12.62
C GLY A 10 -8.63 14.80 13.75
N SER A 11 -7.78 13.80 13.56
CA SER A 11 -6.74 13.43 14.54
C SER A 11 -5.41 14.12 14.24
N PRO A 12 -4.67 14.60 15.25
CA PRO A 12 -3.36 15.19 15.06
C PRO A 12 -2.32 14.12 14.67
N VAL A 13 -1.30 14.53 13.95
CA VAL A 13 -0.10 13.70 13.73
C VAL A 13 0.73 13.71 15.01
N ASP A 14 1.23 12.57 15.44
CA ASP A 14 2.16 12.51 16.57
C ASP A 14 3.52 13.17 16.22
N ASN A 15 4.18 13.73 17.25
CA ASN A 15 5.41 14.49 17.07
C ASN A 15 6.55 13.66 16.45
N ASN A 16 6.69 12.38 16.78
CA ASN A 16 7.76 11.55 16.25
C ASN A 16 7.57 11.29 14.75
N THR A 17 6.34 10.98 14.35
CA THR A 17 5.98 10.83 12.93
C THR A 17 6.19 12.13 12.16
N LEU A 18 5.79 13.27 12.74
CA LEU A 18 5.98 14.59 12.13
C LEU A 18 7.47 14.90 11.93
N LEU A 19 8.29 14.77 12.98
CA LEU A 19 9.72 15.04 12.91
C LEU A 19 10.43 14.12 11.92
N SER A 20 10.14 12.83 11.94
CA SER A 20 10.71 11.86 10.98
C SER A 20 10.33 12.19 9.54
N THR A 21 9.10 12.68 9.33
CA THR A 21 8.62 13.09 8.01
C THR A 21 9.36 14.34 7.53
N ILE A 22 9.53 15.32 8.40
CA ILE A 22 10.30 16.53 8.10
C ILE A 22 11.76 16.17 7.77
N ASP A 23 12.41 15.29 8.54
CA ASP A 23 13.79 14.86 8.29
C ASP A 23 13.96 14.17 6.92
N ILE A 24 12.99 13.33 6.52
CA ILE A 24 12.99 12.71 5.19
C ILE A 24 12.79 13.79 4.12
N PHE A 25 11.86 14.70 4.34
CA PHE A 25 11.54 15.76 3.38
C PHE A 25 12.72 16.74 3.19
N GLU A 26 13.42 17.09 4.26
CA GLU A 26 14.66 17.88 4.17
C GLU A 26 15.72 17.21 3.29
N LYS A 27 15.94 15.91 3.45
CA LYS A 27 16.87 15.16 2.60
C LYS A 27 16.44 15.17 1.13
N LEU A 28 15.13 15.08 0.86
CA LEU A 28 14.62 15.20 -0.50
C LEU A 28 14.85 16.61 -1.07
N LEU A 29 14.64 17.66 -0.28
CA LEU A 29 14.92 19.04 -0.70
C LEU A 29 16.40 19.23 -1.02
N GLN A 30 17.31 18.67 -0.20
CA GLN A 30 18.75 18.71 -0.46
C GLN A 30 19.13 18.00 -1.78
N LEU A 31 18.52 16.86 -2.07
CA LEU A 31 18.73 16.13 -3.32
C LEU A 31 18.18 16.88 -4.55
N LEU A 32 17.06 17.59 -4.39
CA LEU A 32 16.42 18.36 -5.46
C LEU A 32 17.06 19.74 -5.68
N HIS A 33 17.76 20.29 -4.69
CA HIS A 33 18.26 21.64 -4.70
C HIS A 33 19.14 22.00 -5.92
N PRO A 34 20.02 21.12 -6.43
CA PRO A 34 20.81 21.41 -7.63
C PRO A 34 19.96 21.65 -8.90
N PHE A 35 18.73 21.14 -8.93
CA PHE A 35 17.81 21.25 -10.08
C PHE A 35 16.78 22.36 -9.90
N MET A 36 16.40 22.66 -8.66
CA MET A 36 15.32 23.58 -8.32
C MET A 36 15.70 24.47 -7.12
N PRO A 37 16.77 25.31 -7.23
CA PRO A 37 17.39 25.97 -6.06
C PRO A 37 16.43 26.92 -5.32
N PHE A 38 15.64 27.70 -6.03
CA PHE A 38 14.80 28.73 -5.40
C PHE A 38 13.68 28.13 -4.56
N ILE A 39 12.90 27.20 -5.14
CA ILE A 39 11.76 26.63 -4.46
C ILE A 39 12.16 25.70 -3.29
N THR A 40 13.27 24.96 -3.44
CA THR A 40 13.75 24.10 -2.37
C THR A 40 14.31 24.89 -1.21
N GLU A 41 14.99 26.02 -1.45
CA GLU A 41 15.46 26.93 -0.41
C GLU A 41 14.29 27.52 0.37
N GLU A 42 13.27 28.04 -0.34
CA GLU A 42 12.09 28.61 0.28
C GLU A 42 11.35 27.61 1.16
N ILE A 43 11.07 26.40 0.63
CA ILE A 43 10.41 25.34 1.39
C ILE A 43 11.25 24.93 2.60
N TRP A 44 12.57 24.83 2.46
CA TRP A 44 13.47 24.43 3.52
C TRP A 44 13.44 25.40 4.71
N HIS A 45 13.29 26.71 4.45
CA HIS A 45 13.09 27.73 5.49
C HIS A 45 11.68 27.65 6.10
N LEU A 46 10.66 27.30 5.33
CA LEU A 46 9.27 27.21 5.83
C LEU A 46 9.01 26.05 6.77
N ILE A 47 9.73 24.92 6.58
CA ILE A 47 9.48 23.70 7.38
C ILE A 47 10.13 23.69 8.75
N ARG A 48 11.12 24.56 8.99
CA ARG A 48 11.75 24.77 10.30
C ARG A 48 12.18 26.21 10.48
N GLU A 49 12.19 26.67 11.72
CA GLU A 49 12.83 27.96 12.05
C GLU A 49 14.33 27.89 11.82
N ARG A 50 14.86 28.82 11.04
CA ARG A 50 16.25 28.96 10.67
C ARG A 50 16.67 30.42 10.63
N THR A 51 17.91 30.66 10.83
CA THR A 51 18.51 32.04 10.67
C THR A 51 18.60 32.39 9.19
N ALA A 52 18.61 33.68 8.89
CA ALA A 52 18.75 34.19 7.51
C ALA A 52 20.07 33.80 6.81
N HIS A 53 21.04 33.30 7.55
CA HIS A 53 22.35 32.89 7.03
C HIS A 53 22.47 31.39 6.77
N GLU A 54 21.50 30.60 7.24
CA GLU A 54 21.45 29.19 6.94
C GLU A 54 20.87 29.00 5.54
N THR A 55 21.49 28.15 4.74
CA THR A 55 21.05 27.82 3.37
C THR A 55 21.32 26.37 3.04
N ILE A 56 20.47 25.76 2.21
CA ILE A 56 20.70 24.40 1.71
C ILE A 56 22.05 24.29 1.00
N MET A 57 22.51 25.36 0.31
CA MET A 57 23.76 25.37 -0.43
C MET A 57 24.96 24.98 0.41
N THR A 58 24.96 25.31 1.70
CA THR A 58 26.03 24.98 2.63
C THR A 58 25.86 23.69 3.39
N THR A 59 24.71 22.99 3.22
CA THR A 59 24.46 21.70 3.84
C THR A 59 25.18 20.57 3.10
N ARG A 60 25.49 19.50 3.83
CA ARG A 60 26.06 18.30 3.20
C ARG A 60 24.96 17.51 2.51
N MET A 61 25.28 16.99 1.32
CA MET A 61 24.38 16.05 0.63
C MET A 61 24.09 14.83 1.51
N PRO A 62 22.86 14.33 1.50
CA PRO A 62 22.50 13.12 2.24
C PRO A 62 23.38 11.95 1.80
N ALA A 63 23.99 11.27 2.76
CA ALA A 63 24.75 10.07 2.50
C ALA A 63 23.84 8.84 2.54
N ALA A 64 24.12 7.85 1.68
CA ALA A 64 23.46 6.55 1.74
C ALA A 64 23.72 5.90 3.10
N GLN A 65 22.68 5.35 3.71
CA GLN A 65 22.75 4.64 4.97
C GLN A 65 22.52 3.13 4.75
N ALA A 66 22.99 2.33 5.70
CA ALA A 66 22.65 0.92 5.72
C ALA A 66 21.13 0.75 5.86
N TYR A 67 20.59 -0.24 5.19
CA TYR A 67 19.17 -0.56 5.22
C TYR A 67 18.95 -2.01 5.62
N ASP A 68 17.80 -2.29 6.20
CA ASP A 68 17.38 -3.64 6.56
C ASP A 68 16.68 -4.29 5.37
N LYS A 69 17.32 -5.34 4.81
CA LYS A 69 16.76 -6.08 3.68
C LYS A 69 15.48 -6.81 4.05
N GLU A 70 15.40 -7.36 5.26
CA GLU A 70 14.24 -8.14 5.72
C GLU A 70 13.00 -7.22 5.80
N ILE A 71 13.16 -6.01 6.32
CA ILE A 71 12.07 -5.02 6.37
C ILE A 71 11.61 -4.63 4.95
N LEU A 72 12.55 -4.45 4.01
CA LEU A 72 12.19 -4.14 2.63
C LEU A 72 11.44 -5.27 1.94
N GLU A 73 11.88 -6.52 2.13
CA GLU A 73 11.19 -7.69 1.59
C GLU A 73 9.79 -7.85 2.18
N MET A 74 9.63 -7.67 3.48
CA MET A 74 8.33 -7.66 4.14
C MET A 74 7.42 -6.55 3.61
N PHE A 75 7.98 -5.37 3.34
CA PHE A 75 7.22 -4.26 2.79
C PHE A 75 6.82 -4.47 1.33
N GLU A 76 7.67 -5.09 0.50
CA GLU A 76 7.30 -5.47 -0.86
C GLU A 76 6.15 -6.47 -0.87
N ASN A 77 6.18 -7.48 0.00
CA ASN A 77 5.06 -8.40 0.17
C ASN A 77 3.78 -7.66 0.61
N THR A 78 3.91 -6.70 1.52
CA THR A 78 2.79 -5.83 1.94
C THR A 78 2.20 -5.06 0.76
N ARG A 79 3.03 -4.53 -0.15
CA ARG A 79 2.59 -3.85 -1.38
C ARG A 79 1.82 -4.78 -2.31
N GLU A 80 2.30 -6.02 -2.48
CA GLU A 80 1.61 -7.04 -3.29
C GLU A 80 0.22 -7.34 -2.72
N ILE A 81 0.11 -7.54 -1.40
CA ILE A 81 -1.17 -7.79 -0.72
C ILE A 81 -2.14 -6.61 -0.91
N ILE A 82 -1.67 -5.38 -0.70
CA ILE A 82 -2.51 -4.18 -0.89
C ILE A 82 -2.94 -4.05 -2.36
N GLY A 83 -2.03 -4.31 -3.30
CA GLY A 83 -2.34 -4.35 -4.73
C GLY A 83 -3.41 -5.39 -5.05
N PHE A 84 -3.30 -6.59 -4.49
CA PHE A 84 -4.29 -7.65 -4.63
C PHE A 84 -5.67 -7.23 -4.11
N ILE A 85 -5.74 -6.65 -2.90
CA ILE A 85 -6.99 -6.16 -2.33
C ILE A 85 -7.65 -5.12 -3.24
N ARG A 86 -6.86 -4.16 -3.74
CA ARG A 86 -7.35 -3.09 -4.63
C ARG A 86 -7.85 -3.66 -5.98
N ASN A 87 -7.11 -4.58 -6.56
CA ASN A 87 -7.51 -5.25 -7.81
C ASN A 87 -8.76 -6.09 -7.61
N THR A 88 -8.86 -6.82 -6.50
CA THR A 88 -10.06 -7.59 -6.15
C THR A 88 -11.28 -6.68 -6.03
N ARG A 89 -11.15 -5.52 -5.38
CA ARG A 89 -12.24 -4.53 -5.29
C ARG A 89 -12.63 -4.00 -6.67
N ALA A 90 -11.66 -3.62 -7.50
CA ALA A 90 -11.92 -3.07 -8.83
C ALA A 90 -12.61 -4.09 -9.74
N ASN A 91 -12.12 -5.33 -9.77
CA ASN A 91 -12.66 -6.39 -10.63
C ASN A 91 -14.07 -6.81 -10.22
N ASN A 92 -14.39 -6.78 -8.92
CA ASN A 92 -15.69 -7.16 -8.38
C ASN A 92 -16.61 -5.95 -8.09
N GLN A 93 -16.22 -4.73 -8.51
CA GLN A 93 -16.99 -3.50 -8.32
C GLN A 93 -17.36 -3.22 -6.85
N ILE A 94 -16.49 -3.66 -5.91
CA ILE A 94 -16.70 -3.48 -4.48
C ILE A 94 -16.34 -2.04 -4.09
N SER A 95 -17.27 -1.37 -3.41
CA SER A 95 -17.05 -0.01 -2.92
C SER A 95 -15.86 0.06 -1.95
N ASN A 96 -15.08 1.15 -2.06
CA ASN A 96 -14.01 1.41 -1.07
C ASN A 96 -14.53 1.65 0.36
N LYS A 97 -15.84 1.86 0.54
CA LYS A 97 -16.46 2.02 1.87
C LYS A 97 -16.76 0.68 2.54
N GLU A 98 -16.89 -0.39 1.77
CA GLU A 98 -17.14 -1.72 2.29
C GLU A 98 -15.87 -2.29 2.90
N LYS A 99 -15.98 -2.90 4.05
CA LYS A 99 -14.86 -3.56 4.72
C LYS A 99 -14.78 -5.01 4.29
N LEU A 100 -13.58 -5.47 3.97
CA LEU A 100 -13.29 -6.86 3.65
C LEU A 100 -12.51 -7.51 4.79
N SER A 101 -12.47 -8.84 4.84
CA SER A 101 -11.58 -9.61 5.70
C SER A 101 -10.52 -10.32 4.85
N LEU A 102 -9.29 -10.35 5.38
CA LEU A 102 -8.16 -11.03 4.77
C LEU A 102 -7.80 -12.24 5.61
N SER A 103 -7.76 -13.41 5.00
CA SER A 103 -7.26 -14.62 5.63
C SER A 103 -5.91 -14.99 5.03
N ILE A 104 -4.97 -15.42 5.88
CA ILE A 104 -3.58 -15.70 5.51
C ILE A 104 -3.24 -17.13 5.89
N ASN A 105 -2.72 -17.89 4.93
CA ASN A 105 -2.12 -19.20 5.13
C ASN A 105 -0.62 -19.09 4.85
N SER A 106 0.15 -18.82 5.88
CA SER A 106 1.62 -18.74 5.79
C SER A 106 2.26 -18.99 7.14
N LYS A 107 3.24 -19.87 7.17
CA LYS A 107 4.04 -20.14 8.39
C LYS A 107 5.12 -19.06 8.63
N SER A 108 5.43 -18.27 7.61
CA SER A 108 6.48 -17.24 7.66
C SER A 108 5.93 -15.82 7.74
N TYR A 109 4.61 -15.68 7.78
CA TYR A 109 3.99 -14.37 7.88
C TYR A 109 4.35 -13.65 9.18
N ARG A 110 4.64 -12.36 9.07
CA ARG A 110 4.90 -11.49 10.20
C ARG A 110 3.93 -10.31 10.17
N ASN A 111 3.35 -10.02 11.30
CA ASN A 111 2.32 -8.99 11.49
C ASN A 111 2.85 -7.54 11.55
N THR A 112 4.12 -7.32 11.22
CA THR A 112 4.78 -6.01 11.32
C THR A 112 4.02 -4.90 10.60
N PHE A 113 3.40 -5.22 9.45
CA PHE A 113 2.68 -4.26 8.62
C PHE A 113 1.16 -4.45 8.59
N ASP A 114 0.59 -5.22 9.51
CA ASP A 114 -0.86 -5.48 9.56
C ASP A 114 -1.69 -4.20 9.63
N THR A 115 -1.28 -3.25 10.47
CA THR A 115 -1.96 -1.96 10.59
C THR A 115 -1.98 -1.19 9.26
N VAL A 116 -0.91 -1.30 8.47
CA VAL A 116 -0.81 -0.68 7.14
C VAL A 116 -1.74 -1.38 6.16
N ILE A 117 -1.75 -2.73 6.16
CA ILE A 117 -2.62 -3.53 5.29
C ILE A 117 -4.10 -3.26 5.62
N ILE A 118 -4.46 -3.27 6.89
CA ILE A 118 -5.84 -2.99 7.36
C ILE A 118 -6.27 -1.60 6.91
N LYS A 119 -5.42 -0.59 7.14
CA LYS A 119 -5.72 0.80 6.81
C LYS A 119 -5.86 1.02 5.30
N LEU A 120 -4.87 0.60 4.51
CA LEU A 120 -4.84 0.85 3.07
C LEU A 120 -5.73 -0.10 2.25
N GLY A 121 -6.04 -1.28 2.80
CA GLY A 121 -6.98 -2.25 2.25
C GLY A 121 -8.42 -2.01 2.66
N ASN A 122 -8.66 -1.12 3.64
CA ASN A 122 -9.96 -0.96 4.32
C ASN A 122 -10.52 -2.30 4.78
N LEU A 123 -9.72 -3.02 5.59
CA LEU A 123 -10.09 -4.33 6.11
C LEU A 123 -10.74 -4.23 7.49
N THR A 124 -11.55 -5.23 7.82
CA THR A 124 -12.08 -5.43 9.18
C THR A 124 -11.06 -6.14 10.06
N SER A 125 -10.46 -7.21 9.53
CA SER A 125 -9.53 -8.07 10.25
C SER A 125 -8.56 -8.76 9.31
N ILE A 126 -7.46 -9.23 9.89
CA ILE A 126 -6.53 -10.19 9.28
C ILE A 126 -6.54 -11.43 10.16
N GLU A 127 -6.78 -12.59 9.58
CA GLU A 127 -6.90 -13.86 10.29
C GLU A 127 -5.91 -14.88 9.73
N MET A 128 -5.26 -15.61 10.61
CA MET A 128 -4.42 -16.73 10.21
C MET A 128 -5.27 -18.00 10.08
N ILE A 129 -5.11 -18.72 8.98
CA ILE A 129 -5.84 -19.95 8.72
C ILE A 129 -4.90 -21.05 8.23
N ASP A 130 -5.24 -22.30 8.48
CA ASP A 130 -4.45 -23.46 8.07
C ASP A 130 -4.92 -24.09 6.75
N HIS A 131 -6.11 -23.75 6.29
CA HIS A 131 -6.70 -24.32 5.07
C HIS A 131 -7.49 -23.26 4.31
N LYS A 132 -7.58 -23.46 2.99
CA LYS A 132 -8.31 -22.56 2.10
C LYS A 132 -9.80 -22.62 2.37
N PRO A 133 -10.47 -21.47 2.64
CA PRO A 133 -11.92 -21.40 2.71
C PRO A 133 -12.57 -21.59 1.33
N GLU A 134 -13.85 -21.93 1.31
CA GLU A 134 -14.65 -21.95 0.08
C GLU A 134 -15.10 -20.53 -0.31
N GLY A 135 -15.29 -20.30 -1.61
CA GLY A 135 -15.83 -19.04 -2.11
C GLY A 135 -14.92 -17.82 -1.90
N VAL A 136 -13.59 -18.02 -1.92
CA VAL A 136 -12.61 -16.95 -1.73
C VAL A 136 -11.82 -16.67 -2.99
N ILE A 137 -11.42 -15.41 -3.17
CA ILE A 137 -10.40 -15.03 -4.15
C ILE A 137 -9.03 -15.18 -3.50
N SER A 138 -8.10 -15.83 -4.20
CA SER A 138 -6.77 -16.13 -3.66
C SER A 138 -5.65 -15.41 -4.41
N LEU A 139 -4.64 -14.97 -3.64
CA LEU A 139 -3.34 -14.56 -4.13
C LEU A 139 -2.29 -15.52 -3.57
N ILE A 140 -1.46 -16.06 -4.44
CA ILE A 140 -0.32 -16.90 -4.05
C ILE A 140 0.94 -16.09 -4.32
N THR A 141 1.73 -15.88 -3.27
CA THR A 141 3.04 -15.21 -3.34
C THR A 141 4.14 -16.14 -2.83
N LYS A 142 5.38 -15.69 -2.89
CA LYS A 142 6.51 -16.43 -2.30
C LYS A 142 6.41 -16.55 -0.77
N SER A 143 5.68 -15.64 -0.12
CA SER A 143 5.53 -15.55 1.33
C SER A 143 4.32 -16.30 1.88
N GLY A 144 3.40 -16.76 1.03
CA GLY A 144 2.22 -17.50 1.45
C GLY A 144 1.01 -17.31 0.54
N GLU A 145 -0.12 -17.78 1.02
CA GLU A 145 -1.39 -17.69 0.33
C GLU A 145 -2.31 -16.73 1.11
N TYR A 146 -2.94 -15.84 0.37
CA TYR A 146 -3.80 -14.78 0.89
C TYR A 146 -5.18 -14.93 0.29
N TYR A 147 -6.22 -14.83 1.11
CA TYR A 147 -7.59 -15.06 0.70
C TYR A 147 -8.47 -13.89 1.12
N ILE A 148 -9.31 -13.43 0.19
CA ILE A 148 -10.36 -12.45 0.47
C ILE A 148 -11.69 -13.14 0.38
N THR A 149 -12.44 -13.13 1.48
CA THR A 149 -13.81 -13.61 1.51
C THR A 149 -14.72 -12.50 1.01
N LEU A 150 -15.45 -12.78 -0.06
CA LEU A 150 -16.37 -11.80 -0.66
C LEU A 150 -17.81 -11.98 -0.14
N GLY A 151 -18.09 -13.10 0.55
CA GLY A 151 -19.42 -13.42 1.10
C GLY A 151 -20.52 -13.29 0.04
N ASP A 152 -21.67 -12.78 0.45
CA ASP A 152 -22.82 -12.53 -0.42
C ASP A 152 -22.68 -11.31 -1.35
N MET A 153 -21.50 -10.67 -1.37
CA MET A 153 -21.23 -9.45 -2.15
C MET A 153 -21.03 -9.73 -3.65
N ILE A 154 -20.80 -10.98 -4.04
CA ILE A 154 -20.69 -11.35 -5.44
C ILE A 154 -22.06 -11.78 -5.94
N ASN A 155 -22.57 -11.08 -6.94
CA ASN A 155 -23.67 -11.60 -7.74
C ASN A 155 -23.14 -12.70 -8.67
N HIS A 156 -22.95 -13.91 -8.11
CA HIS A 156 -22.42 -15.06 -8.85
C HIS A 156 -23.14 -15.32 -10.17
N GLN A 157 -24.42 -14.96 -10.26
CA GLN A 157 -25.20 -15.13 -11.51
C GLN A 157 -24.77 -14.17 -12.63
N GLU A 158 -24.36 -12.94 -12.30
CA GLU A 158 -23.86 -12.01 -13.31
C GLU A 158 -22.45 -12.38 -13.77
N GLU A 159 -21.62 -12.88 -12.88
CA GLU A 159 -20.26 -13.31 -13.18
C GLU A 159 -20.26 -14.59 -14.02
N ILE A 160 -21.11 -15.55 -13.69
CA ILE A 160 -21.32 -16.76 -14.50
C ILE A 160 -21.79 -16.38 -15.90
N LYS A 161 -22.76 -15.48 -16.05
CA LYS A 161 -23.22 -15.02 -17.35
C LYS A 161 -22.14 -14.34 -18.19
N LYS A 162 -21.27 -13.54 -17.55
CA LYS A 162 -20.12 -12.91 -18.24
C LYS A 162 -19.12 -13.95 -18.73
N LEU A 163 -18.77 -14.91 -17.86
CA LEU A 163 -17.84 -15.97 -18.19
C LEU A 163 -18.40 -16.92 -19.27
N GLU A 164 -19.69 -17.23 -19.23
CA GLU A 164 -20.37 -18.00 -20.28
C GLU A 164 -20.36 -17.27 -21.64
N ALA A 165 -20.63 -15.95 -21.64
CA ALA A 165 -20.59 -15.15 -22.85
C ALA A 165 -19.16 -15.02 -23.42
N GLU A 166 -18.14 -14.90 -22.56
CA GLU A 166 -16.73 -14.86 -22.97
C GLU A 166 -16.26 -16.22 -23.50
N LEU A 167 -16.73 -17.31 -22.91
CA LEU A 167 -16.48 -18.67 -23.34
C LEU A 167 -17.11 -18.94 -24.73
N ASP A 168 -18.34 -18.51 -24.95
CA ASP A 168 -19.02 -18.66 -26.23
C ASP A 168 -18.36 -17.80 -27.32
N TYR A 169 -17.96 -16.57 -27.00
CA TYR A 169 -17.19 -15.72 -27.91
C TYR A 169 -15.86 -16.38 -28.29
N THR A 170 -15.14 -16.92 -27.33
CA THR A 170 -13.82 -17.55 -27.55
C THR A 170 -13.96 -18.85 -28.36
N LYS A 171 -15.01 -19.64 -28.10
CA LYS A 171 -15.32 -20.84 -28.91
C LYS A 171 -15.65 -20.49 -30.35
N GLY A 172 -16.49 -19.47 -30.58
CA GLY A 172 -16.83 -19.02 -31.94
C GLY A 172 -15.61 -18.51 -32.72
N PHE A 173 -14.61 -17.94 -32.01
CA PHE A 173 -13.36 -17.52 -32.65
C PHE A 173 -12.42 -18.70 -32.99
N LEU A 174 -12.51 -19.83 -32.29
CA LEU A 174 -11.71 -21.02 -32.58
C LEU A 174 -12.31 -21.90 -33.67
N GLU A 175 -13.63 -21.74 -33.97
CA GLU A 175 -14.36 -22.51 -34.99
C GLU A 175 -14.41 -21.77 -36.35
N SER A 176 -13.94 -20.53 -36.46
CA SER A 176 -13.86 -19.74 -37.67
C SER A 176 -12.45 -19.76 -38.29
#